data_65fad2877debd2176b9f8186899f5d86
#
_entry.id   65fad2877debd2176b9f8186899f5d86
#
_cell.length_a   1.000
_cell.length_b   1.000
_cell.length_c   1.000
_cell.angle_alpha   90.00
_cell.angle_beta   90.00
_cell.angle_gamma   90.00
#
_symmetry.space_group_name_H-M   'P 1'
#
loop_
_entity.id
_entity.type
_entity.pdbx_description
1 polymer ?
#
loop_
_entity_poly.entity_id
_entity_poly.type
_entity_poly.pdbx_seq_one_letter_code
_entity_poly.pdbx_strand_id
1 'polypeptide(L)'
;MHEIIGERIKSLREAKGLSQAQLAKLCGWAAPSRLGNYELGTRKVSADDAVTLGQVLGVPPSQILFGDSSGAIFKEYSYPVFSHVQAGMFSPELRTFTQRDAEGWVSTTKKASDAAFWLEVDGHSMTAPAGSRPSFPEGMLILVDPEEPVDPGDFCIARLDGDEFTFKKLIKDSGQAFLQPLNPQFPMIPCNENCRVVGKVVASQWPDETFG
;
A
#
# COMPACT_ATOMS: atom_id res chain seq x y z
N MET A 1 25.63 11.93 0.59
CA MET A 1 24.64 12.15 -0.51
C MET A 1 25.32 12.50 -1.84
N HIS A 2 26.28 13.45 -1.91
CA HIS A 2 26.92 13.80 -3.18
C HIS A 2 27.82 12.70 -3.75
N GLU A 3 28.50 11.97 -2.92
CA GLU A 3 29.30 10.79 -3.26
C GLU A 3 28.46 9.70 -3.95
N ILE A 4 27.27 9.41 -3.41
CA ILE A 4 26.33 8.43 -3.98
C ILE A 4 25.83 8.87 -5.38
N ILE A 5 25.61 10.17 -5.61
CA ILE A 5 25.20 10.69 -6.91
C ILE A 5 26.37 10.55 -7.91
N GLY A 6 27.59 10.85 -7.48
CA GLY A 6 28.79 10.75 -8.30
C GLY A 6 29.07 9.31 -8.76
N GLU A 7 29.01 8.35 -7.84
CA GLU A 7 29.17 6.92 -8.15
C GLU A 7 28.12 6.43 -9.15
N ARG A 8 26.90 6.93 -9.03
CA ARG A 8 25.82 6.58 -9.94
C ARG A 8 26.03 7.12 -11.35
N ILE A 9 26.45 8.39 -11.47
CA ILE A 9 26.80 8.98 -12.76
C ILE A 9 27.92 8.16 -13.41
N LYS A 10 28.95 7.80 -12.64
CA LYS A 10 30.05 6.96 -13.10
C LYS A 10 29.55 5.61 -13.60
N SER A 11 28.73 4.91 -12.84
CA SER A 11 28.18 3.59 -13.21
C SER A 11 27.34 3.66 -14.50
N LEU A 12 26.48 4.68 -14.64
CA LEU A 12 25.67 4.89 -15.85
C LEU A 12 26.54 5.19 -17.08
N ARG A 13 27.61 6.00 -16.89
CA ARG A 13 28.57 6.30 -17.95
C ARG A 13 29.31 5.05 -18.40
N GLU A 14 29.82 4.26 -17.46
CA GLU A 14 30.58 3.03 -17.73
C GLU A 14 29.70 1.97 -18.40
N ALA A 15 28.45 1.85 -17.98
CA ALA A 15 27.47 0.98 -18.62
C ALA A 15 27.24 1.30 -20.11
N LYS A 16 27.45 2.58 -20.50
CA LYS A 16 27.41 3.02 -21.90
C LYS A 16 28.77 2.95 -22.61
N GLY A 17 29.83 2.49 -21.94
CA GLY A 17 31.16 2.41 -22.49
C GLY A 17 31.82 3.78 -22.77
N LEU A 18 31.35 4.85 -22.12
CA LEU A 18 31.84 6.21 -22.35
C LEU A 18 32.98 6.57 -21.39
N SER A 19 34.02 7.25 -21.91
CA SER A 19 34.98 7.93 -21.06
C SER A 19 34.41 9.22 -20.49
N GLN A 20 35.01 9.76 -19.42
CA GLN A 20 34.62 11.07 -18.86
C GLN A 20 34.67 12.18 -19.93
N ALA A 21 35.67 12.19 -20.77
CA ALA A 21 35.83 13.18 -21.85
C ALA A 21 34.70 13.05 -22.90
N GLN A 22 34.32 11.83 -23.26
CA GLN A 22 33.26 11.59 -24.21
C GLN A 22 31.92 12.03 -23.67
N LEU A 23 31.57 11.66 -22.42
CA LEU A 23 30.30 12.08 -21.79
C LEU A 23 30.24 13.60 -21.63
N ALA A 24 31.34 14.25 -21.17
CA ALA A 24 31.39 15.72 -21.06
C ALA A 24 31.15 16.40 -22.42
N LYS A 25 31.78 15.89 -23.50
CA LYS A 25 31.55 16.39 -24.84
C LYS A 25 30.11 16.23 -25.33
N LEU A 26 29.52 15.09 -25.06
CA LEU A 26 28.09 14.84 -25.40
C LEU A 26 27.13 15.73 -24.62
N CYS A 27 27.48 16.08 -23.39
CA CYS A 27 26.74 17.06 -22.58
C CYS A 27 27.01 18.53 -23.00
N GLY A 28 27.84 18.78 -24.02
CA GLY A 28 28.19 20.14 -24.45
C GLY A 28 29.10 20.88 -23.46
N TRP A 29 29.80 20.18 -22.57
CA TRP A 29 30.67 20.80 -21.57
C TRP A 29 32.10 20.99 -22.11
N ALA A 30 32.62 22.20 -21.93
CA ALA A 30 33.94 22.58 -22.45
C ALA A 30 35.10 21.81 -21.80
N ALA A 31 34.94 21.35 -20.55
CA ALA A 31 35.98 20.65 -19.82
C ALA A 31 35.51 19.35 -19.16
N PRO A 32 36.25 18.24 -19.34
CA PRO A 32 35.94 16.97 -18.68
C PRO A 32 35.99 17.02 -17.14
N SER A 33 36.75 17.98 -16.59
CA SER A 33 36.89 18.16 -15.14
C SER A 33 35.60 18.43 -14.43
N ARG A 34 34.59 18.99 -15.11
CA ARG A 34 33.25 19.16 -14.56
C ARG A 34 32.64 17.82 -14.20
N LEU A 35 32.68 16.85 -15.10
CA LEU A 35 32.20 15.51 -14.89
C LEU A 35 33.02 14.77 -13.83
N GLY A 36 34.35 14.89 -13.86
CA GLY A 36 35.23 14.30 -12.84
C GLY A 36 34.88 14.77 -11.43
N ASN A 37 34.61 16.08 -11.26
CA ASN A 37 34.17 16.63 -9.97
C ASN A 37 32.80 16.11 -9.51
N TYR A 38 31.89 15.81 -10.43
CA TYR A 38 30.59 15.18 -10.11
C TYR A 38 30.81 13.73 -9.67
N GLU A 39 31.58 12.94 -10.41
CA GLU A 39 31.86 11.54 -10.09
C GLU A 39 32.64 11.38 -8.78
N LEU A 40 33.49 12.31 -8.42
CA LEU A 40 34.22 12.36 -7.15
C LEU A 40 33.39 12.92 -5.98
N GLY A 41 32.17 13.40 -6.24
CA GLY A 41 31.32 14.03 -5.21
C GLY A 41 31.84 15.38 -4.70
N THR A 42 32.88 15.95 -5.29
CA THR A 42 33.49 17.25 -4.89
C THR A 42 32.67 18.45 -5.33
N ARG A 43 31.75 18.27 -6.28
CA ARG A 43 30.82 19.28 -6.77
C ARG A 43 29.40 18.76 -6.76
N LYS A 44 28.42 19.62 -6.37
CA LYS A 44 27.01 19.32 -6.45
C LYS A 44 26.52 19.32 -7.89
N VAL A 45 25.74 18.30 -8.25
CA VAL A 45 25.04 18.24 -9.54
C VAL A 45 23.81 19.15 -9.43
N SER A 46 23.70 20.11 -10.35
CA SER A 46 22.50 20.96 -10.46
C SER A 46 21.35 20.21 -11.14
N ALA A 47 20.12 20.70 -11.00
CA ALA A 47 18.97 20.13 -11.69
C ALA A 47 19.15 20.18 -13.22
N ASP A 48 19.67 21.29 -13.76
CA ASP A 48 19.91 21.45 -15.20
C ASP A 48 20.95 20.46 -15.72
N ASP A 49 22.01 20.23 -14.93
CA ASP A 49 23.02 19.25 -15.28
C ASP A 49 22.51 17.81 -15.19
N ALA A 50 21.63 17.54 -14.25
CA ALA A 50 20.96 16.24 -14.17
C ALA A 50 20.05 15.99 -15.38
N VAL A 51 19.36 17.02 -15.88
CA VAL A 51 18.58 16.95 -17.13
C VAL A 51 19.48 16.65 -18.31
N THR A 52 20.59 17.39 -18.45
CA THR A 52 21.55 17.21 -19.54
C THR A 52 22.18 15.81 -19.51
N LEU A 53 22.63 15.35 -18.34
CA LEU A 53 23.16 14.01 -18.15
C LEU A 53 22.11 12.94 -18.46
N GLY A 54 20.88 13.15 -18.00
CA GLY A 54 19.77 12.23 -18.23
C GLY A 54 19.47 12.03 -19.71
N GLN A 55 19.44 13.10 -20.48
CA GLN A 55 19.23 13.06 -21.93
C GLN A 55 20.33 12.24 -22.65
N VAL A 56 21.60 12.46 -22.29
CA VAL A 56 22.74 11.76 -22.91
C VAL A 56 22.82 10.31 -22.44
N LEU A 57 22.58 10.06 -21.16
CA LEU A 57 22.63 8.72 -20.59
C LEU A 57 21.37 7.90 -20.85
N GLY A 58 20.28 8.52 -21.33
CA GLY A 58 19.01 7.84 -21.62
C GLY A 58 18.27 7.41 -20.36
N VAL A 59 18.38 8.19 -19.28
CA VAL A 59 17.72 7.95 -18.01
C VAL A 59 17.00 9.20 -17.52
N PRO A 60 15.91 9.09 -16.74
CA PRO A 60 15.28 10.27 -16.16
C PRO A 60 16.24 11.04 -15.23
N PRO A 61 16.20 12.38 -15.17
CA PRO A 61 17.00 13.17 -14.24
C PRO A 61 16.85 12.77 -12.78
N SER A 62 15.66 12.30 -12.40
CA SER A 62 15.37 11.75 -11.06
C SER A 62 16.23 10.54 -10.74
N GLN A 63 16.50 9.68 -11.71
CA GLN A 63 17.36 8.51 -11.54
C GLN A 63 18.81 8.92 -11.22
N ILE A 64 19.30 10.00 -11.81
CA ILE A 64 20.64 10.54 -11.52
C ILE A 64 20.67 11.11 -10.10
N LEU A 65 19.71 11.93 -9.73
CA LEU A 65 19.71 12.66 -8.45
C LEU A 65 19.35 11.76 -7.26
N PHE A 66 18.38 10.86 -7.43
CA PHE A 66 17.81 10.08 -6.32
C PHE A 66 18.10 8.59 -6.43
N GLY A 67 18.64 8.12 -7.54
CA GLY A 67 18.90 6.72 -7.84
C GLY A 67 17.80 6.10 -8.67
N ASP A 68 17.94 4.79 -8.86
CA ASP A 68 16.81 3.93 -9.13
C ASP A 68 15.88 3.91 -7.92
N SER A 69 15.51 5.10 -7.48
CA SER A 69 14.11 5.37 -7.27
C SER A 69 13.48 5.34 -8.69
N SER A 70 13.52 4.22 -9.35
CA SER A 70 12.32 3.66 -9.87
C SER A 70 11.35 3.75 -8.72
N GLY A 71 10.84 4.89 -8.55
CA GLY A 71 10.22 5.55 -7.42
C GLY A 71 10.52 4.89 -6.08
N ALA A 72 10.20 5.45 -5.00
CA ALA A 72 9.20 4.77 -4.26
C ALA A 72 8.13 4.41 -5.33
N ILE A 73 8.34 3.33 -6.09
CA ILE A 73 7.29 2.54 -6.64
C ILE A 73 6.62 2.17 -5.36
N PHE A 74 5.59 2.93 -4.99
CA PHE A 74 4.63 2.43 -4.08
C PHE A 74 4.26 1.12 -4.74
N LYS A 75 4.83 0.03 -4.21
CA LYS A 75 4.61 -1.26 -4.84
C LYS A 75 3.12 -1.43 -4.74
N GLU A 76 2.49 -1.29 -5.87
CA GLU A 76 1.05 -1.36 -5.97
C GLU A 76 0.69 -2.84 -5.89
N TYR A 77 -0.17 -3.14 -4.97
CA TYR A 77 -0.74 -4.46 -4.78
C TYR A 77 -2.20 -4.37 -5.17
N SER A 78 -2.72 -5.39 -5.82
CA SER A 78 -4.11 -5.45 -6.21
C SER A 78 -4.77 -6.65 -5.56
N TYR A 79 -5.93 -6.44 -4.94
CA TYR A 79 -6.69 -7.48 -4.26
C TYR A 79 -8.12 -7.52 -4.80
N PRO A 80 -8.74 -8.71 -4.83
CA PRO A 80 -10.11 -8.86 -5.31
C PRO A 80 -11.11 -8.19 -4.37
N VAL A 81 -12.20 -7.70 -4.94
CA VAL A 81 -13.36 -7.18 -4.20
C VAL A 81 -14.43 -8.27 -4.19
N PHE A 82 -14.97 -8.55 -3.00
CA PHE A 82 -16.07 -9.50 -2.83
C PHE A 82 -17.26 -8.81 -2.18
N SER A 83 -18.47 -9.30 -2.48
CA SER A 83 -19.68 -8.94 -1.73
C SER A 83 -19.68 -9.58 -0.34
N HIS A 84 -20.48 -9.05 0.58
CA HIS A 84 -20.64 -9.61 1.93
C HIS A 84 -21.06 -11.09 1.92
N VAL A 85 -21.89 -11.49 0.95
CA VAL A 85 -22.37 -12.87 0.80
C VAL A 85 -21.22 -13.80 0.40
N GLN A 86 -20.32 -13.32 -0.44
CA GLN A 86 -19.15 -14.08 -0.88
C GLN A 86 -18.08 -14.18 0.20
N ALA A 87 -17.88 -13.13 0.99
CA ALA A 87 -16.94 -13.12 2.11
C ALA A 87 -17.27 -14.19 3.15
N GLY A 88 -18.54 -14.60 3.27
CA GLY A 88 -19.00 -15.68 4.13
C GLY A 88 -18.44 -17.06 3.82
N MET A 89 -18.03 -17.26 2.61
CA MET A 89 -17.49 -18.53 2.15
C MET A 89 -15.95 -18.61 2.26
N PHE A 90 -15.30 -17.52 2.73
CA PHE A 90 -13.88 -17.51 3.08
C PHE A 90 -13.62 -18.22 4.43
N SER A 91 -13.90 -19.52 4.49
CA SER A 91 -13.31 -20.38 5.51
C SER A 91 -11.94 -20.83 4.99
N PRO A 92 -10.86 -20.79 5.81
CA PRO A 92 -9.57 -21.36 5.43
C PRO A 92 -9.66 -22.84 5.03
N GLU A 93 -10.73 -23.51 5.44
CA GLU A 93 -11.01 -24.93 5.17
C GLU A 93 -11.75 -25.15 3.84
N LEU A 94 -12.39 -24.12 3.30
CA LEU A 94 -13.11 -24.17 2.02
C LEU A 94 -12.44 -23.17 1.03
N ARG A 95 -11.32 -23.57 0.44
CA ARG A 95 -10.63 -22.88 -0.66
C ARG A 95 -11.47 -22.93 -1.97
N THR A 96 -12.75 -22.52 -1.91
CA THR A 96 -13.66 -22.66 -3.05
C THR A 96 -13.88 -21.38 -3.85
N PHE A 97 -13.37 -20.21 -3.39
CA PHE A 97 -13.40 -19.00 -4.21
C PHE A 97 -12.15 -18.89 -5.05
N THR A 98 -12.35 -18.88 -6.34
CA THR A 98 -11.31 -18.56 -7.31
C THR A 98 -11.34 -17.06 -7.57
N GLN A 99 -10.24 -16.51 -8.05
CA GLN A 99 -10.15 -15.13 -8.54
C GLN A 99 -11.23 -14.77 -9.59
N ARG A 100 -11.98 -15.77 -10.09
CA ARG A 100 -13.08 -15.61 -11.06
C ARG A 100 -14.38 -15.11 -10.43
N ASP A 101 -14.52 -15.22 -9.13
CA ASP A 101 -15.74 -14.84 -8.39
C ASP A 101 -15.65 -13.40 -7.84
N ALA A 102 -14.54 -12.70 -8.08
CA ALA A 102 -14.36 -11.32 -7.69
C ALA A 102 -15.21 -10.39 -8.55
N GLU A 103 -15.89 -9.43 -7.92
CA GLU A 103 -16.65 -8.37 -8.60
C GLU A 103 -15.72 -7.36 -9.29
N GLY A 104 -14.48 -7.23 -8.82
CA GLY A 104 -13.46 -6.35 -9.36
C GLY A 104 -12.13 -6.52 -8.64
N TRP A 105 -11.17 -5.68 -8.99
CA TRP A 105 -9.85 -5.62 -8.37
C TRP A 105 -9.55 -4.17 -8.01
N VAL A 106 -9.09 -3.96 -6.79
CA VAL A 106 -8.76 -2.62 -6.29
C VAL A 106 -7.31 -2.59 -5.81
N SER A 107 -6.60 -1.58 -6.29
CA SER A 107 -5.18 -1.36 -6.00
C SER A 107 -4.97 -0.63 -4.67
N THR A 108 -3.83 -0.94 -4.01
CA THR A 108 -3.40 -0.28 -2.78
C THR A 108 -1.88 -0.34 -2.64
N THR A 109 -1.32 0.59 -1.88
CA THR A 109 0.09 0.55 -1.49
C THR A 109 0.35 -0.36 -0.27
N LYS A 110 -0.72 -0.82 0.39
CA LYS A 110 -0.62 -1.73 1.53
C LYS A 110 -0.36 -3.15 1.04
N LYS A 111 0.78 -3.74 1.45
CA LYS A 111 1.03 -5.16 1.26
C LYS A 111 0.23 -5.95 2.30
N ALA A 112 -0.52 -6.94 1.83
CA ALA A 112 -1.21 -7.95 2.63
C ALA A 112 -0.87 -9.36 2.08
N SER A 113 -1.43 -10.41 2.64
CA SER A 113 -1.25 -11.79 2.16
C SER A 113 -1.91 -12.00 0.79
N ASP A 114 -1.58 -13.11 0.14
CA ASP A 114 -2.22 -13.50 -1.12
C ASP A 114 -3.70 -13.89 -0.95
N ALA A 115 -4.13 -14.12 0.30
CA ALA A 115 -5.51 -14.39 0.67
C ALA A 115 -6.32 -13.14 1.01
N ALA A 116 -5.70 -11.96 0.98
CA ALA A 116 -6.38 -10.70 1.30
C ALA A 116 -7.39 -10.30 0.24
N PHE A 117 -8.45 -9.62 0.67
CA PHE A 117 -9.54 -9.18 -0.20
C PHE A 117 -10.21 -7.91 0.33
N TRP A 118 -10.86 -7.19 -0.57
CA TRP A 118 -11.66 -6.02 -0.25
C TRP A 118 -13.10 -6.37 0.00
N LEU A 119 -13.70 -5.70 0.99
CA LEU A 119 -15.14 -5.67 1.23
C LEU A 119 -15.62 -4.23 1.27
N GLU A 120 -16.82 -4.00 0.78
CA GLU A 120 -17.53 -2.74 0.99
C GLU A 120 -18.21 -2.74 2.35
N VAL A 121 -18.07 -1.63 3.08
CA VAL A 121 -18.76 -1.44 4.37
C VAL A 121 -20.24 -1.25 4.13
N ASP A 122 -21.05 -2.09 4.75
CA ASP A 122 -22.50 -2.02 4.76
C ASP A 122 -23.00 -1.53 6.12
N GLY A 123 -23.92 -0.57 6.10
CA GLY A 123 -24.55 0.03 7.26
C GLY A 123 -23.66 0.97 8.07
N HIS A 124 -24.18 1.44 9.19
CA HIS A 124 -23.64 2.57 9.93
C HIS A 124 -22.99 2.20 11.27
N SER A 125 -22.85 0.90 11.58
CA SER A 125 -22.30 0.47 12.89
C SER A 125 -20.86 0.84 13.11
N MET A 126 -20.09 1.06 12.03
CA MET A 126 -18.70 1.47 12.07
C MET A 126 -18.46 2.92 11.67
N THR A 127 -19.53 3.71 11.52
CA THR A 127 -19.47 5.17 11.37
C THR A 127 -19.33 5.80 12.74
N ALA A 128 -18.14 6.29 13.06
CA ALA A 128 -17.87 6.95 14.34
C ALA A 128 -18.60 8.31 14.45
N PRO A 129 -18.90 8.78 15.67
CA PRO A 129 -19.44 10.12 15.89
C PRO A 129 -18.56 11.21 15.29
N ALA A 130 -19.17 12.34 14.91
CA ALA A 130 -18.46 13.47 14.33
C ALA A 130 -17.25 13.88 15.17
N GLY A 131 -16.09 14.04 14.52
CA GLY A 131 -14.82 14.39 15.16
C GLY A 131 -14.02 13.20 15.72
N SER A 132 -14.57 12.01 15.76
CA SER A 132 -13.86 10.79 16.17
C SER A 132 -13.16 10.11 15.00
N ARG A 133 -12.00 9.48 15.26
CA ARG A 133 -11.23 8.71 14.28
C ARG A 133 -10.72 7.42 14.90
N PRO A 134 -10.60 6.33 14.13
CA PRO A 134 -11.06 6.18 12.74
C PRO A 134 -12.58 6.11 12.62
N SER A 135 -13.10 6.24 11.40
CA SER A 135 -14.50 6.07 11.04
C SER A 135 -14.56 5.35 9.69
N PHE A 136 -15.49 4.41 9.56
CA PHE A 136 -15.68 3.62 8.33
C PHE A 136 -17.15 3.74 7.91
N PRO A 137 -17.50 4.79 7.17
CA PRO A 137 -18.84 4.99 6.64
C PRO A 137 -19.22 3.92 5.63
N GLU A 138 -20.53 3.74 5.43
CA GLU A 138 -21.08 2.91 4.36
C GLU A 138 -20.50 3.29 2.99
N GLY A 139 -20.22 2.29 2.14
CA GLY A 139 -19.60 2.45 0.84
C GLY A 139 -18.07 2.52 0.85
N MET A 140 -17.42 2.62 2.03
CA MET A 140 -15.96 2.58 2.11
C MET A 140 -15.46 1.16 1.91
N LEU A 141 -14.35 0.99 1.18
CA LEU A 141 -13.67 -0.30 1.05
C LEU A 141 -12.73 -0.55 2.24
N ILE A 142 -12.76 -1.76 2.76
CA ILE A 142 -11.85 -2.26 3.79
C ILE A 142 -11.08 -3.47 3.26
N LEU A 143 -9.76 -3.48 3.43
CA LEU A 143 -8.88 -4.60 3.07
C LEU A 143 -8.79 -5.56 4.26
N VAL A 144 -9.27 -6.77 4.05
CA VAL A 144 -9.28 -7.85 5.05
C VAL A 144 -8.17 -8.83 4.74
N ASP A 145 -7.33 -9.13 5.71
CA ASP A 145 -6.30 -10.15 5.61
C ASP A 145 -6.58 -11.30 6.59
N PRO A 146 -6.97 -12.48 6.06
CA PRO A 146 -7.27 -13.66 6.88
C PRO A 146 -6.03 -14.30 7.54
N GLU A 147 -4.83 -14.01 7.03
CA GLU A 147 -3.59 -14.59 7.55
C GLU A 147 -2.94 -13.72 8.63
N GLU A 148 -3.37 -12.48 8.78
CA GLU A 148 -2.91 -11.60 9.85
C GLU A 148 -3.61 -11.91 11.18
N PRO A 149 -2.86 -12.07 12.28
CA PRO A 149 -3.46 -12.28 13.59
C PRO A 149 -4.24 -11.05 14.05
N VAL A 150 -5.37 -11.29 14.70
CA VAL A 150 -6.24 -10.25 15.23
C VAL A 150 -6.10 -10.18 16.74
N ASP A 151 -5.60 -9.05 17.25
CA ASP A 151 -5.43 -8.77 18.67
C ASP A 151 -6.52 -7.81 19.18
N PRO A 152 -6.79 -7.78 20.50
CA PRO A 152 -7.67 -6.78 21.09
C PRO A 152 -7.20 -5.37 20.78
N GLY A 153 -8.09 -4.56 20.20
CA GLY A 153 -7.83 -3.24 19.66
C GLY A 153 -7.86 -3.17 18.13
N ASP A 154 -7.75 -4.29 17.45
CA ASP A 154 -7.81 -4.37 15.99
C ASP A 154 -9.24 -4.33 15.46
N PHE A 155 -9.35 -3.90 14.20
CA PHE A 155 -10.59 -4.02 13.43
C PHE A 155 -10.59 -5.34 12.68
N CYS A 156 -11.71 -6.03 12.69
CA CYS A 156 -11.83 -7.36 12.10
C CYS A 156 -13.21 -7.62 11.50
N ILE A 157 -13.23 -8.57 10.59
CA ILE A 157 -14.45 -9.25 10.18
C ILE A 157 -14.61 -10.47 11.07
N ALA A 158 -15.79 -10.62 11.65
CA ALA A 158 -16.18 -11.80 12.42
C ALA A 158 -17.45 -12.41 11.84
N ARG A 159 -17.51 -13.75 11.90
CA ARG A 159 -18.68 -14.55 11.57
C ARG A 159 -19.41 -14.89 12.87
N LEU A 160 -20.68 -14.63 12.90
CA LEU A 160 -21.60 -14.96 13.98
C LEU A 160 -22.42 -16.21 13.63
N ASP A 161 -23.20 -16.71 14.58
CA ASP A 161 -24.19 -17.77 14.32
C ASP A 161 -25.10 -17.41 13.13
N GLY A 162 -25.45 -18.40 12.32
CA GLY A 162 -26.32 -18.23 11.16
C GLY A 162 -25.62 -17.67 9.93
N ASP A 163 -24.29 -17.73 9.86
CA ASP A 163 -23.50 -17.23 8.74
C ASP A 163 -23.57 -15.71 8.53
N GLU A 164 -23.88 -14.97 9.58
CA GLU A 164 -23.83 -13.51 9.56
C GLU A 164 -22.41 -13.00 9.74
N PHE A 165 -21.98 -12.09 8.85
CA PHE A 165 -20.69 -11.42 8.92
C PHE A 165 -20.88 -10.01 9.47
N THR A 166 -19.94 -9.60 10.30
CA THR A 166 -19.95 -8.26 10.88
C THR A 166 -18.57 -7.65 10.94
N PHE A 167 -18.48 -6.37 10.63
CA PHE A 167 -17.28 -5.56 10.76
C PHE A 167 -17.30 -4.84 12.11
N LYS A 168 -16.34 -5.10 12.99
CA LYS A 168 -16.27 -4.51 14.35
C LYS A 168 -14.82 -4.34 14.79
N LYS A 169 -14.65 -3.66 15.92
CA LYS A 169 -13.40 -3.63 16.67
C LYS A 169 -13.41 -4.75 17.70
N LEU A 170 -12.38 -5.60 17.68
CA LEU A 170 -12.22 -6.61 18.73
C LEU A 170 -11.71 -5.91 20.00
N ILE A 171 -12.38 -6.11 21.11
CA ILE A 171 -11.93 -5.66 22.42
C ILE A 171 -11.95 -6.80 23.42
N LYS A 172 -11.20 -6.66 24.49
CA LYS A 172 -11.21 -7.61 25.61
C LYS A 172 -11.51 -6.83 26.89
N ASP A 173 -12.54 -7.25 27.60
CA ASP A 173 -12.91 -6.68 28.90
C ASP A 173 -13.17 -7.80 29.89
N SER A 174 -12.61 -7.69 31.10
CA SER A 174 -12.78 -8.66 32.20
C SER A 174 -12.56 -10.11 31.78
N GLY A 175 -11.63 -10.36 30.85
CA GLY A 175 -11.30 -11.68 30.34
C GLY A 175 -12.19 -12.18 29.19
N GLN A 176 -13.23 -11.45 28.84
CA GLN A 176 -14.16 -11.76 27.75
C GLN A 176 -13.85 -10.92 26.51
N ALA A 177 -14.02 -11.51 25.33
CA ALA A 177 -13.89 -10.81 24.06
C ALA A 177 -15.26 -10.27 23.61
N PHE A 178 -15.23 -9.07 23.03
CA PHE A 178 -16.42 -8.41 22.48
C PHE A 178 -16.07 -7.80 21.12
N LEU A 179 -17.06 -7.72 20.27
CA LEU A 179 -17.05 -7.00 19.01
C LEU A 179 -17.73 -5.64 19.21
N GLN A 180 -16.93 -4.59 19.25
CA GLN A 180 -17.36 -3.23 19.54
C GLN A 180 -17.64 -2.46 18.26
N PRO A 181 -18.85 -1.90 18.06
CA PRO A 181 -19.09 -0.90 17.01
C PRO A 181 -18.41 0.43 17.34
N LEU A 182 -18.12 1.23 16.33
CA LEU A 182 -17.66 2.63 16.52
C LEU A 182 -18.83 3.58 16.75
N ASN A 183 -20.01 3.23 16.23
CA ASN A 183 -21.24 3.97 16.47
C ASN A 183 -21.88 3.52 17.78
N PRO A 184 -21.99 4.39 18.80
CA PRO A 184 -22.52 4.04 20.12
C PRO A 184 -24.02 3.71 20.11
N GLN A 185 -24.73 3.96 19.01
CA GLN A 185 -26.14 3.55 18.87
C GLN A 185 -26.33 2.05 18.65
N PHE A 186 -25.24 1.34 18.31
CA PHE A 186 -25.25 -0.10 18.11
C PHE A 186 -24.71 -0.82 19.35
N PRO A 187 -25.25 -1.99 19.69
CA PRO A 187 -24.78 -2.75 20.86
C PRO A 187 -23.44 -3.43 20.59
N MET A 188 -22.67 -3.64 21.64
CA MET A 188 -21.53 -4.58 21.62
C MET A 188 -22.05 -6.02 21.54
N ILE A 189 -21.33 -6.84 20.79
CA ILE A 189 -21.66 -8.26 20.58
C ILE A 189 -20.62 -9.09 21.33
N PRO A 190 -21.00 -9.99 22.25
CA PRO A 190 -20.06 -10.92 22.86
C PRO A 190 -19.44 -11.85 21.80
N CYS A 191 -18.12 -11.95 21.78
CA CYS A 191 -17.40 -12.89 20.92
C CYS A 191 -17.07 -14.15 21.74
N ASN A 192 -18.00 -15.06 21.78
CA ASN A 192 -17.96 -16.34 22.47
C ASN A 192 -17.75 -17.50 21.48
N GLU A 193 -18.13 -18.73 21.85
CA GLU A 193 -17.98 -19.93 21.04
C GLU A 193 -18.68 -19.84 19.67
N ASN A 194 -19.69 -18.97 19.57
CA ASN A 194 -20.49 -18.74 18.37
C ASN A 194 -19.94 -17.60 17.48
N CYS A 195 -18.77 -17.08 17.82
CA CYS A 195 -18.12 -16.00 17.08
C CYS A 195 -16.76 -16.47 16.59
N ARG A 196 -16.53 -16.37 15.29
CA ARG A 196 -15.24 -16.68 14.67
C ARG A 196 -14.70 -15.47 13.94
N VAL A 197 -13.50 -15.02 14.30
CA VAL A 197 -12.78 -13.98 13.55
C VAL A 197 -12.33 -14.56 12.20
N VAL A 198 -12.63 -13.85 11.13
CA VAL A 198 -12.34 -14.24 9.74
C VAL A 198 -11.04 -13.63 9.28
N GLY A 199 -10.77 -12.37 9.60
CA GLY A 199 -9.56 -11.68 9.20
C GLY A 199 -9.45 -10.28 9.79
N LYS A 200 -8.23 -9.76 9.78
CA LYS A 200 -7.90 -8.42 10.24
C LYS A 200 -8.14 -7.39 9.13
N VAL A 201 -8.72 -6.25 9.47
CA VAL A 201 -8.78 -5.11 8.56
C VAL A 201 -7.45 -4.35 8.63
N VAL A 202 -6.71 -4.35 7.53
CA VAL A 202 -5.34 -3.83 7.44
C VAL A 202 -5.21 -2.52 6.69
N ALA A 203 -6.25 -2.15 5.91
CA ALA A 203 -6.34 -0.87 5.21
C ALA A 203 -7.81 -0.50 4.94
N SER A 204 -8.04 0.75 4.58
CA SER A 204 -9.34 1.23 4.08
C SER A 204 -9.14 2.35 3.09
N GLN A 205 -10.02 2.47 2.11
CA GLN A 205 -10.04 3.55 1.13
C GLN A 205 -11.45 3.76 0.57
N TRP A 206 -11.69 4.93 -0.02
CA TRP A 206 -12.89 5.12 -0.81
C TRP A 206 -12.72 4.47 -2.18
N PRO A 207 -13.80 3.93 -2.79
CA PRO A 207 -13.78 3.53 -4.19
C PRO A 207 -13.38 4.71 -5.09
N ASP A 208 -12.60 4.43 -6.15
CA ASP A 208 -12.15 5.48 -7.09
C ASP A 208 -13.34 6.21 -7.74
N GLU A 209 -14.44 5.52 -7.95
CA GLU A 209 -15.67 6.04 -8.53
C GLU A 209 -16.42 7.04 -7.63
N THR A 210 -16.06 7.11 -6.33
CA THR A 210 -16.71 8.02 -5.38
C THR A 210 -16.54 9.50 -5.75
N PHE A 211 -15.49 9.83 -6.48
CA PHE A 211 -15.16 11.21 -6.85
C PHE A 211 -15.34 11.50 -8.35
N GLY A 212 -15.89 10.58 -9.12
CA GLY A 212 -16.39 10.73 -10.49
C GLY A 212 -15.32 10.82 -11.55
#